data_5f50ff55ff0ecab0f45a8efb559a6d49
#
_entry.id   5f50ff55ff0ecab0f45a8efb559a6d49
#
_cell.length_a   1.000
_cell.length_b   1.000
_cell.length_c   1.000
_cell.angle_alpha   90.00
_cell.angle_beta   90.00
_cell.angle_gamma   90.00
#
_symmetry.space_group_name_H-M   'P 1'
#
loop_
_entity.id
_entity.type
_entity.pdbx_description
1 polymer ?
#
loop_
_entity_poly.entity_id
_entity_poly.type
_entity_poly.pdbx_seq_one_letter_code
_entity_poly.pdbx_strand_id
1 'polypeptide(L)'
;MSRYRGPRLRITRRLGDLPGLTRKAAKRSYPPGQHGQARRKRSEYAIRLEEKQKLRFNYGVSERQLVRYVKKARAQEGSTGTNLLKLLESRLDNICFRLGFGPTVPGSRQLVNHGHVTVNGRVTDIASYQVKPGDVLAIREKKGSKQLAEGNLAFPGLSNIPPHLELDKAKLSAKCTGRCEREWGALEINELLVVEYYSRKV
;
A
#
# COMPACT_ATOMS: atom_id res chain seq x y z
N MET A 1 14.32 -9.72 -4.69
CA MET A 1 13.74 -9.14 -3.45
C MET A 1 12.73 -10.13 -2.88
N SER A 2 12.86 -10.54 -1.63
CA SER A 2 11.96 -11.49 -0.97
C SER A 2 10.58 -10.87 -0.77
N ARG A 3 9.54 -11.49 -1.33
CA ARG A 3 8.12 -11.09 -1.18
C ARG A 3 7.37 -12.17 -0.41
N TYR A 4 6.36 -11.77 0.36
CA TYR A 4 5.48 -12.72 1.02
C TYR A 4 4.62 -13.45 -0.03
N ARG A 5 4.76 -14.77 -0.12
CA ARG A 5 4.01 -15.65 -1.03
C ARG A 5 3.05 -16.59 -0.29
N GLY A 6 2.99 -16.49 1.02
CA GLY A 6 2.13 -17.31 1.87
C GLY A 6 0.66 -16.95 1.80
N PRO A 7 -0.19 -17.66 2.55
CA PRO A 7 -1.64 -17.46 2.55
C PRO A 7 -2.04 -16.12 3.18
N ARG A 8 -2.54 -15.20 2.35
CA ARG A 8 -2.87 -13.81 2.73
C ARG A 8 -4.01 -13.74 3.76
N LEU A 9 -5.01 -14.62 3.66
CA LEU A 9 -6.11 -14.67 4.62
C LEU A 9 -5.68 -15.03 6.04
N ARG A 10 -4.56 -15.71 6.25
CA ARG A 10 -4.00 -15.91 7.60
C ARG A 10 -3.51 -14.62 8.21
N ILE A 11 -3.03 -13.69 7.38
CA ILE A 11 -2.55 -12.38 7.84
C ILE A 11 -3.74 -11.49 8.19
N THR A 12 -4.76 -11.39 7.33
CA THR A 12 -5.96 -10.59 7.60
C THR A 12 -6.71 -11.10 8.83
N ARG A 13 -6.83 -12.42 9.02
CA ARG A 13 -7.43 -13.01 10.23
C ARG A 13 -6.69 -12.62 11.52
N ARG A 14 -5.40 -12.34 11.46
CA ARG A 14 -4.60 -11.95 12.63
C ARG A 14 -4.54 -10.45 12.86
N LEU A 15 -4.43 -9.68 11.78
CA LEU A 15 -4.13 -8.25 11.83
C LEU A 15 -5.34 -7.36 11.53
N GLY A 16 -6.46 -7.95 11.10
CA GLY A 16 -7.63 -7.22 10.62
C GLY A 16 -7.57 -6.96 9.11
N ASP A 17 -8.48 -6.12 8.63
CA ASP A 17 -8.61 -5.84 7.21
C ASP A 17 -7.40 -5.07 6.67
N LEU A 18 -6.87 -5.59 5.57
CA LEU A 18 -5.73 -5.04 4.86
C LEU A 18 -6.09 -4.91 3.36
N PRO A 19 -6.71 -3.81 2.95
CA PRO A 19 -7.23 -3.65 1.60
C PRO A 19 -6.15 -3.73 0.53
N GLY A 20 -4.94 -3.25 0.83
CA GLY A 20 -3.79 -3.36 -0.07
C GLY A 20 -3.28 -4.79 -0.27
N LEU A 21 -3.52 -5.70 0.67
CA LEU A 21 -3.02 -7.07 0.61
C LEU A 21 -3.96 -8.01 -0.17
N THR A 22 -5.26 -7.95 0.10
CA THR A 22 -6.25 -8.85 -0.51
C THR A 22 -7.66 -8.27 -0.46
N ARG A 23 -8.44 -8.53 -1.52
CA ARG A 23 -9.88 -8.21 -1.59
C ARG A 23 -10.76 -9.32 -0.99
N LYS A 24 -10.18 -10.49 -0.67
CA LYS A 24 -10.96 -11.63 -0.15
C LYS A 24 -11.26 -11.42 1.32
N ALA A 25 -12.55 -11.44 1.67
CA ALA A 25 -12.99 -11.44 3.05
C ALA A 25 -12.67 -12.77 3.76
N ALA A 26 -12.28 -12.68 5.02
CA ALA A 26 -12.03 -13.86 5.83
C ALA A 26 -13.35 -14.45 6.34
N LYS A 27 -13.60 -15.73 6.06
CA LYS A 27 -14.81 -16.44 6.57
C LYS A 27 -14.80 -16.61 8.10
N ARG A 28 -13.64 -16.59 8.74
CA ARG A 28 -13.46 -16.78 10.19
C ARG A 28 -12.85 -15.52 10.79
N SER A 29 -13.44 -15.00 11.86
CA SER A 29 -13.03 -13.74 12.52
C SER A 29 -11.85 -13.90 13.50
N TYR A 30 -11.53 -15.14 13.91
CA TYR A 30 -10.45 -15.41 14.87
C TYR A 30 -9.11 -15.69 14.18
N PRO A 31 -7.97 -15.44 14.84
CA PRO A 31 -6.63 -15.72 14.34
C PRO A 31 -6.44 -17.18 13.89
N PRO A 32 -5.52 -17.46 12.95
CA PRO A 32 -5.24 -18.81 12.50
C PRO A 32 -4.48 -19.63 13.55
N GLY A 33 -4.59 -20.96 13.46
CA GLY A 33 -3.90 -21.91 14.32
C GLY A 33 -4.81 -22.54 15.37
N GLN A 34 -4.29 -23.56 16.07
CA GLN A 34 -5.01 -24.32 17.09
C GLN A 34 -5.51 -23.46 18.24
N HIS A 35 -4.73 -22.46 18.64
CA HIS A 35 -5.05 -21.54 19.74
C HIS A 35 -5.66 -20.21 19.29
N GLY A 36 -6.21 -20.14 18.06
CA GLY A 36 -6.76 -18.89 17.50
C GLY A 36 -7.93 -18.32 18.31
N GLN A 37 -8.71 -19.16 18.98
CA GLN A 37 -9.85 -18.75 19.81
C GLN A 37 -9.48 -18.45 21.27
N ALA A 38 -8.26 -18.77 21.72
CA ALA A 38 -7.83 -18.51 23.08
C ALA A 38 -7.71 -17.00 23.34
N ARG A 39 -8.31 -16.55 24.45
CA ARG A 39 -8.12 -15.17 24.93
C ARG A 39 -6.71 -15.00 25.48
N ARG A 40 -5.91 -14.16 24.84
CA ARG A 40 -4.56 -13.80 25.29
C ARG A 40 -4.50 -12.32 25.64
N LYS A 41 -3.96 -12.01 26.81
CA LYS A 41 -3.59 -10.63 27.16
C LYS A 41 -2.47 -10.18 26.21
N ARG A 42 -2.67 -9.07 25.52
CA ARG A 42 -1.66 -8.52 24.62
C ARG A 42 -0.70 -7.64 25.41
N SER A 43 0.60 -7.88 25.29
CA SER A 43 1.60 -6.97 25.83
C SER A 43 1.67 -5.70 24.97
N GLU A 44 2.15 -4.60 25.50
CA GLU A 44 2.37 -3.35 24.76
C GLU A 44 3.29 -3.56 23.54
N TYR A 45 4.32 -4.38 23.69
CA TYR A 45 5.18 -4.75 22.58
C TYR A 45 4.41 -5.45 21.45
N ALA A 46 3.50 -6.37 21.81
CA ALA A 46 2.69 -7.08 20.82
C ALA A 46 1.77 -6.13 20.06
N ILE A 47 1.19 -5.13 20.72
CA ILE A 47 0.33 -4.10 20.10
C ILE A 47 1.15 -3.28 19.09
N ARG A 48 2.32 -2.76 19.50
CA ARG A 48 3.22 -2.00 18.60
C ARG A 48 3.69 -2.84 17.42
N LEU A 49 4.00 -4.12 17.66
CA LEU A 49 4.40 -5.06 16.61
C LEU A 49 3.26 -5.32 15.63
N GLU A 50 2.02 -5.49 16.10
CA GLU A 50 0.85 -5.71 15.24
C GLU A 50 0.63 -4.52 14.32
N GLU A 51 0.66 -3.28 14.81
CA GLU A 51 0.51 -2.06 14.00
C GLU A 51 1.61 -1.95 12.93
N LYS A 52 2.87 -2.21 13.30
CA LYS A 52 3.96 -2.26 12.34
C LYS A 52 3.76 -3.35 11.27
N GLN A 53 3.25 -4.52 11.65
CA GLN A 53 2.99 -5.60 10.71
C GLN A 53 1.81 -5.29 9.78
N LYS A 54 0.75 -4.62 10.25
CA LYS A 54 -0.34 -4.12 9.39
C LYS A 54 0.24 -3.27 8.25
N LEU A 55 1.07 -2.29 8.61
CA LEU A 55 1.74 -1.41 7.65
C LEU A 55 2.58 -2.21 6.64
N ARG A 56 3.45 -3.07 7.14
CA ARG A 56 4.33 -3.90 6.31
C ARG A 56 3.58 -4.75 5.30
N PHE A 57 2.51 -5.42 5.73
CA PHE A 57 1.76 -6.33 4.86
C PHE A 57 0.83 -5.60 3.91
N ASN A 58 0.20 -4.52 4.34
CA ASN A 58 -0.70 -3.73 3.48
C ASN A 58 0.07 -3.11 2.30
N TYR A 59 1.20 -2.46 2.56
CA TYR A 59 2.04 -1.86 1.50
C TYR A 59 3.02 -2.85 0.85
N GLY A 60 3.04 -4.10 1.29
CA GLY A 60 3.88 -5.15 0.72
C GLY A 60 5.38 -4.83 0.75
N VAL A 61 5.85 -4.09 1.75
CA VAL A 61 7.26 -3.72 1.92
C VAL A 61 8.01 -4.73 2.77
N SER A 62 9.31 -4.90 2.53
CA SER A 62 10.17 -5.70 3.40
C SER A 62 10.54 -4.91 4.66
N GLU A 63 10.95 -5.61 5.73
CA GLU A 63 11.38 -4.95 6.97
C GLU A 63 12.54 -3.96 6.72
N ARG A 64 13.53 -4.38 5.94
CA ARG A 64 14.66 -3.51 5.56
C ARG A 64 14.22 -2.24 4.84
N GLN A 65 13.21 -2.33 3.97
CA GLN A 65 12.66 -1.15 3.29
C GLN A 65 11.89 -0.26 4.26
N LEU A 66 11.09 -0.86 5.15
CA LEU A 66 10.33 -0.09 6.14
C LEU A 66 11.25 0.69 7.07
N VAL A 67 12.33 0.08 7.56
CA VAL A 67 13.37 0.76 8.34
C VAL A 67 13.96 1.96 7.58
N ARG A 68 14.25 1.81 6.27
CA ARG A 68 14.73 2.93 5.44
C ARG A 68 13.71 4.07 5.34
N TYR A 69 12.43 3.74 5.20
CA TYR A 69 11.37 4.74 5.18
C TYR A 69 11.23 5.46 6.53
N VAL A 70 11.35 4.74 7.65
CA VAL A 70 11.32 5.35 8.98
C VAL A 70 12.50 6.32 9.16
N LYS A 71 13.72 5.91 8.78
CA LYS A 71 14.90 6.83 8.82
C LYS A 71 14.68 8.07 7.97
N LYS A 72 14.15 7.89 6.74
CA LYS A 72 13.85 9.02 5.85
C LYS A 72 12.73 9.92 6.40
N ALA A 73 11.72 9.33 7.05
CA ALA A 73 10.62 10.09 7.66
C ALA A 73 11.09 10.91 8.88
N ARG A 74 12.04 10.37 9.67
CA ARG A 74 12.65 11.10 10.82
C ARG A 74 13.51 12.29 10.40
N ALA A 75 14.16 12.19 9.24
CA ALA A 75 14.97 13.27 8.69
C ALA A 75 14.15 14.42 8.07
N GLN A 76 12.83 14.27 7.96
CA GLN A 76 11.92 15.29 7.44
C GLN A 76 11.27 16.06 8.58
N GLU A 77 11.05 17.35 8.40
CA GLU A 77 10.31 18.19 9.34
C GLU A 77 8.88 17.69 9.58
N GLY A 78 8.40 17.84 10.80
CA GLY A 78 7.06 17.48 11.22
C GLY A 78 6.94 16.09 11.84
N SER A 79 5.73 15.53 11.90
CA SER A 79 5.46 14.23 12.51
C SER A 79 6.08 13.08 11.70
N THR A 80 6.94 12.30 12.35
CA THR A 80 7.55 11.10 11.73
C THR A 80 6.51 10.11 11.22
N GLY A 81 5.40 9.92 11.96
CA GLY A 81 4.33 9.00 11.56
C GLY A 81 3.64 9.47 10.29
N THR A 82 3.26 10.73 10.23
CA THR A 82 2.64 11.35 9.04
C THR A 82 3.57 11.31 7.84
N ASN A 83 4.86 11.64 8.03
CA ASN A 83 5.86 11.58 6.96
C ASN A 83 6.07 10.15 6.46
N LEU A 84 6.06 9.15 7.35
CA LEU A 84 6.15 7.75 6.98
C LEU A 84 4.97 7.31 6.09
N LEU A 85 3.74 7.69 6.46
CA LEU A 85 2.56 7.39 5.65
C LEU A 85 2.61 8.09 4.29
N LYS A 86 2.98 9.37 4.23
CA LYS A 86 3.18 10.11 2.97
C LYS A 86 4.19 9.41 2.05
N LEU A 87 5.30 8.92 2.59
CA LEU A 87 6.30 8.18 1.83
C LEU A 87 5.81 6.82 1.32
N LEU A 88 4.95 6.15 2.07
CA LEU A 88 4.38 4.87 1.65
C LEU A 88 3.25 5.05 0.62
N GLU A 89 2.41 6.07 0.79
CA GLU A 89 1.33 6.39 -0.14
C GLU A 89 1.86 6.91 -1.48
N SER A 90 2.97 7.64 -1.50
CA SER A 90 3.59 8.15 -2.75
C SER A 90 4.31 7.11 -3.59
N ARG A 91 4.33 5.84 -3.19
CA ARG A 91 4.91 4.76 -3.99
C ARG A 91 4.06 4.46 -5.22
N LEU A 92 4.72 4.23 -6.35
CA LEU A 92 4.05 3.95 -7.62
C LEU A 92 3.13 2.72 -7.56
N ASP A 93 3.56 1.63 -6.90
CA ASP A 93 2.74 0.44 -6.72
C ASP A 93 1.47 0.71 -5.91
N ASN A 94 1.55 1.57 -4.89
CA ASN A 94 0.41 1.96 -4.09
C ASN A 94 -0.51 2.92 -4.84
N ILE A 95 0.02 3.92 -5.55
CA ILE A 95 -0.80 4.85 -6.35
C ILE A 95 -1.56 4.09 -7.44
N CYS A 96 -0.91 3.15 -8.15
CA CYS A 96 -1.61 2.28 -9.10
C CYS A 96 -2.75 1.47 -8.45
N PHE A 97 -2.60 1.04 -7.20
CA PHE A 97 -3.66 0.39 -6.43
C PHE A 97 -4.78 1.39 -6.11
N ARG A 98 -4.46 2.60 -5.64
CA ARG A 98 -5.43 3.65 -5.29
C ARG A 98 -6.24 4.13 -6.49
N LEU A 99 -5.61 4.20 -7.67
CA LEU A 99 -6.26 4.51 -8.95
C LEU A 99 -7.13 3.36 -9.48
N GLY A 100 -7.01 2.16 -8.91
CA GLY A 100 -7.75 0.99 -9.36
C GLY A 100 -7.15 0.27 -10.58
N PHE A 101 -5.96 0.65 -11.04
CA PHE A 101 -5.28 -0.05 -12.13
C PHE A 101 -4.87 -1.47 -11.76
N GLY A 102 -4.72 -1.77 -10.47
CA GLY A 102 -4.47 -3.10 -9.98
C GLY A 102 -5.35 -3.49 -8.79
N PRO A 103 -5.69 -4.79 -8.67
CA PRO A 103 -6.65 -5.26 -7.66
C PRO A 103 -6.12 -5.23 -6.22
N THR A 104 -4.84 -5.20 -6.04
CA THR A 104 -4.13 -5.18 -4.73
C THR A 104 -2.75 -4.56 -4.91
N VAL A 105 -2.09 -4.13 -3.85
CA VAL A 105 -0.70 -3.62 -3.93
C VAL A 105 0.27 -4.63 -4.55
N PRO A 106 0.24 -5.94 -4.22
CA PRO A 106 1.04 -6.94 -4.95
C PRO A 106 0.69 -7.06 -6.42
N GLY A 107 -0.59 -6.92 -6.80
CA GLY A 107 -1.03 -6.91 -8.20
C GLY A 107 -0.54 -5.67 -8.95
N SER A 108 -0.71 -4.49 -8.36
CA SER A 108 -0.20 -3.23 -8.92
C SER A 108 1.32 -3.24 -9.07
N ARG A 109 2.03 -3.83 -8.10
CA ARG A 109 3.48 -4.04 -8.21
C ARG A 109 3.86 -4.92 -9.39
N GLN A 110 3.11 -5.97 -9.66
CA GLN A 110 3.33 -6.81 -10.84
C GLN A 110 3.08 -6.01 -12.11
N LEU A 111 2.02 -5.23 -12.17
CA LEU A 111 1.69 -4.37 -13.30
C LEU A 111 2.82 -3.37 -13.58
N VAL A 112 3.37 -2.71 -12.56
CA VAL A 112 4.53 -1.82 -12.70
C VAL A 112 5.76 -2.58 -13.17
N ASN A 113 6.14 -3.67 -12.50
CA ASN A 113 7.36 -4.43 -12.82
C ASN A 113 7.34 -5.05 -14.23
N HIS A 114 6.15 -5.28 -14.78
CA HIS A 114 5.99 -5.78 -16.16
C HIS A 114 5.96 -4.63 -17.20
N GLY A 115 6.19 -3.38 -16.77
CA GLY A 115 6.28 -2.23 -17.67
C GLY A 115 4.94 -1.83 -18.29
N HIS A 116 3.83 -2.03 -17.59
CA HIS A 116 2.50 -1.60 -18.07
C HIS A 116 2.18 -0.15 -17.70
N VAL A 117 3.02 0.51 -16.90
CA VAL A 117 2.80 1.87 -16.39
C VAL A 117 3.87 2.80 -16.92
N THR A 118 3.46 4.01 -17.28
CA THR A 118 4.36 5.12 -17.64
C THR A 118 4.22 6.24 -16.61
N VAL A 119 5.31 6.94 -16.36
CA VAL A 119 5.36 8.17 -15.57
C VAL A 119 5.96 9.25 -16.46
N ASN A 120 5.22 10.35 -16.66
CA ASN A 120 5.60 11.45 -17.56
C ASN A 120 6.02 10.95 -18.96
N GLY A 121 5.25 9.99 -19.52
CA GLY A 121 5.48 9.39 -20.81
C GLY A 121 6.58 8.32 -20.89
N ARG A 122 7.33 8.09 -19.81
CA ARG A 122 8.41 7.08 -19.74
C ARG A 122 7.96 5.82 -19.03
N VAL A 123 8.22 4.65 -19.61
CA VAL A 123 7.94 3.36 -18.96
C VAL A 123 8.77 3.24 -17.69
N THR A 124 8.09 2.93 -16.57
CA THR A 124 8.72 2.79 -15.27
C THR A 124 8.39 1.42 -14.70
N ASP A 125 9.42 0.60 -14.43
CA ASP A 125 9.31 -0.76 -13.88
C ASP A 125 9.64 -0.82 -12.37
N ILE A 126 10.00 0.32 -11.77
CA ILE A 126 10.40 0.44 -10.37
C ILE A 126 9.16 0.71 -9.51
N ALA A 127 8.61 -0.33 -8.88
CA ALA A 127 7.44 -0.23 -8.01
C ALA A 127 7.60 0.70 -6.79
N SER A 128 8.83 0.94 -6.35
CA SER A 128 9.14 1.85 -5.24
C SER A 128 9.42 3.29 -5.68
N TYR A 129 9.22 3.61 -6.96
CA TYR A 129 9.32 4.99 -7.46
C TYR A 129 8.44 5.91 -6.63
N GLN A 130 8.97 7.04 -6.21
CA GLN A 130 8.25 8.04 -5.42
C GLN A 130 7.64 9.06 -6.37
N VAL A 131 6.34 8.96 -6.55
CA VAL A 131 5.58 9.92 -7.36
C VAL A 131 5.52 11.27 -6.65
N LYS A 132 5.72 12.32 -7.42
CA LYS A 132 5.72 13.71 -6.93
C LYS A 132 4.47 14.43 -7.40
N PRO A 133 4.05 15.49 -6.70
CA PRO A 133 3.05 16.41 -7.23
C PRO A 133 3.47 16.92 -8.61
N GLY A 134 2.54 16.92 -9.56
CA GLY A 134 2.77 17.27 -10.96
C GLY A 134 3.06 16.09 -11.89
N ASP A 135 3.42 14.92 -11.36
CA ASP A 135 3.65 13.74 -12.20
C ASP A 135 2.35 13.23 -12.83
N VAL A 136 2.44 12.83 -14.09
CA VAL A 136 1.36 12.20 -14.85
C VAL A 136 1.65 10.72 -15.02
N LEU A 137 0.73 9.90 -14.53
CA LEU A 137 0.76 8.45 -14.62
C LEU A 137 -0.18 8.01 -15.74
N ALA A 138 0.24 7.06 -16.56
CA ALA A 138 -0.64 6.49 -17.58
C ALA A 138 -0.37 5.00 -17.77
N ILE A 139 -1.37 4.29 -18.25
CA ILE A 139 -1.21 2.91 -18.71
C ILE A 139 -0.57 2.94 -20.10
N ARG A 140 0.42 2.08 -20.30
CA ARG A 140 1.12 1.96 -21.58
C ARG A 140 0.15 1.61 -22.70
N GLU A 141 0.32 2.23 -23.88
CA GLU A 141 -0.51 2.04 -25.08
C GLU A 141 -0.29 0.67 -25.76
N LYS A 142 -0.39 -0.39 -25.00
CA LYS A 142 -0.43 -1.78 -25.47
C LYS A 142 -1.82 -2.35 -25.23
N LYS A 143 -2.40 -3.07 -26.19
CA LYS A 143 -3.73 -3.69 -26.10
C LYS A 143 -3.90 -4.49 -24.81
N GLY A 144 -2.94 -5.36 -24.44
CA GLY A 144 -2.99 -6.15 -23.21
C GLY A 144 -2.86 -5.32 -21.93
N SER A 145 -2.16 -4.17 -21.96
CA SER A 145 -2.06 -3.27 -20.80
C SER A 145 -3.38 -2.54 -20.54
N LYS A 146 -4.02 -2.06 -21.62
CA LYS A 146 -5.33 -1.39 -21.54
C LYS A 146 -6.40 -2.35 -21.04
N GLN A 147 -6.51 -3.54 -21.63
CA GLN A 147 -7.47 -4.58 -21.20
C GLN A 147 -7.33 -4.95 -19.70
N LEU A 148 -6.10 -5.08 -19.20
CA LEU A 148 -5.86 -5.35 -17.79
C LEU A 148 -6.35 -4.22 -16.89
N ALA A 149 -6.07 -2.97 -17.25
CA ALA A 149 -6.47 -1.80 -16.48
C ALA A 149 -7.99 -1.60 -16.51
N GLU A 150 -8.61 -1.70 -17.67
CA GLU A 150 -10.06 -1.60 -17.85
C GLU A 150 -10.80 -2.67 -17.05
N GLY A 151 -10.33 -3.93 -17.11
CA GLY A 151 -10.90 -5.04 -16.33
C GLY A 151 -10.80 -4.81 -14.82
N ASN A 152 -9.72 -4.17 -14.35
CA ASN A 152 -9.58 -3.82 -12.94
C ASN A 152 -10.45 -2.63 -12.54
N LEU A 153 -10.59 -1.62 -13.40
CA LEU A 153 -11.43 -0.43 -13.18
C LEU A 153 -12.92 -0.75 -13.21
N ALA A 154 -13.34 -1.77 -13.95
CA ALA A 154 -14.73 -2.23 -13.99
C ALA A 154 -15.18 -2.91 -12.69
N PHE A 155 -14.29 -3.21 -11.75
CA PHE A 155 -14.65 -3.88 -10.51
C PHE A 155 -15.42 -2.94 -9.57
N PRO A 156 -16.62 -3.32 -9.10
CA PRO A 156 -17.50 -2.44 -8.33
C PRO A 156 -17.00 -2.07 -6.93
N GLY A 157 -15.97 -2.73 -6.42
CA GLY A 157 -15.33 -2.46 -5.13
C GLY A 157 -14.12 -1.53 -5.21
N LEU A 158 -14.06 -0.61 -6.17
CA LEU A 158 -13.00 0.37 -6.22
C LEU A 158 -13.04 1.26 -4.98
N SER A 159 -11.93 1.32 -4.26
CA SER A 159 -11.75 2.25 -3.15
C SER A 159 -11.87 3.70 -3.64
N ASN A 160 -12.42 4.58 -2.81
CA ASN A 160 -12.47 6.01 -3.11
C ASN A 160 -11.07 6.52 -3.53
N ILE A 161 -11.04 7.15 -4.70
CA ILE A 161 -9.82 7.76 -5.20
C ILE A 161 -9.53 8.98 -4.32
N PRO A 162 -8.33 9.09 -3.74
CA PRO A 162 -8.00 10.23 -2.90
C PRO A 162 -7.97 11.53 -3.72
N PRO A 163 -8.33 12.70 -3.14
CA PRO A 163 -8.49 13.96 -3.86
C PRO A 163 -7.20 14.50 -4.49
N HIS A 164 -6.03 14.03 -4.03
CA HIS A 164 -4.74 14.39 -4.63
C HIS A 164 -4.41 13.61 -5.92
N LEU A 165 -5.33 12.73 -6.38
CA LEU A 165 -5.18 11.95 -7.60
C LEU A 165 -6.38 12.22 -8.51
N GLU A 166 -6.16 12.84 -9.65
CA GLU A 166 -7.17 13.08 -10.68
C GLU A 166 -7.08 11.97 -11.73
N LEU A 167 -8.11 11.11 -11.81
CA LEU A 167 -8.18 10.01 -12.74
C LEU A 167 -9.02 10.36 -13.96
N ASP A 168 -8.43 10.30 -15.15
CA ASP A 168 -9.12 10.25 -16.44
C ASP A 168 -9.29 8.78 -16.87
N LYS A 169 -10.50 8.24 -16.67
CA LYS A 169 -10.81 6.85 -17.01
C LYS A 169 -10.76 6.59 -18.52
N ALA A 170 -11.10 7.57 -19.33
CA ALA A 170 -11.14 7.41 -20.78
C ALA A 170 -9.71 7.27 -21.36
N LYS A 171 -8.77 8.04 -20.83
CA LYS A 171 -7.36 7.99 -21.23
C LYS A 171 -6.53 6.98 -20.44
N LEU A 172 -7.11 6.33 -19.42
CA LEU A 172 -6.38 5.48 -18.47
C LEU A 172 -5.15 6.18 -17.91
N SER A 173 -5.29 7.46 -17.59
CA SER A 173 -4.23 8.32 -17.06
C SER A 173 -4.67 9.02 -15.79
N ALA A 174 -3.72 9.38 -14.95
CA ALA A 174 -3.98 10.11 -13.73
C ALA A 174 -2.89 11.16 -13.49
N LYS A 175 -3.28 12.30 -12.93
CA LYS A 175 -2.37 13.36 -12.50
C LYS A 175 -2.29 13.37 -10.99
N CYS A 176 -1.09 13.46 -10.46
CA CYS A 176 -0.86 13.67 -9.04
C CYS A 176 -0.83 15.18 -8.77
N THR A 177 -1.83 15.73 -8.09
CA THR A 177 -1.93 17.17 -7.81
C THR A 177 -1.24 17.56 -6.50
N GLY A 178 -1.16 16.64 -5.55
CA GLY A 178 -0.62 16.90 -4.23
C GLY A 178 0.02 15.69 -3.55
N ARG A 179 0.36 15.85 -2.29
CA ARG A 179 0.78 14.73 -1.42
C ARG A 179 -0.45 14.18 -0.69
N CYS A 180 -0.46 12.87 -0.45
CA CYS A 180 -1.52 12.25 0.33
C CYS A 180 -1.55 12.82 1.75
N GLU A 181 -2.69 13.32 2.17
CA GLU A 181 -2.96 13.68 3.56
C GLU A 181 -3.30 12.43 4.38
N ARG A 182 -3.17 12.52 5.71
CA ARG A 182 -3.38 11.39 6.61
C ARG A 182 -4.78 10.78 6.49
N GLU A 183 -5.79 11.62 6.34
CA GLU A 183 -7.20 11.23 6.27
C GLU A 183 -7.51 10.32 5.08
N TRP A 184 -6.74 10.44 4.01
CA TRP A 184 -6.90 9.67 2.78
C TRP A 184 -6.00 8.42 2.70
N GLY A 185 -5.33 8.07 3.79
CA GLY A 185 -4.56 6.84 3.87
C GLY A 185 -5.40 5.59 3.59
N ALA A 186 -4.85 4.62 2.84
CA ALA A 186 -5.54 3.38 2.51
C ALA A 186 -5.78 2.46 3.72
N LEU A 187 -5.15 2.75 4.84
CA LEU A 187 -5.14 1.90 6.02
C LEU A 187 -5.38 2.73 7.29
N GLU A 188 -6.37 2.34 8.06
CA GLU A 188 -6.56 2.84 9.41
C GLU A 188 -5.47 2.24 10.33
N ILE A 189 -4.58 3.08 10.80
CA ILE A 189 -3.43 2.67 11.62
C ILE A 189 -3.07 3.74 12.65
N ASN A 190 -2.58 3.28 13.79
CA ASN A 190 -1.96 4.17 14.76
C ASN A 190 -0.46 4.29 14.47
N GLU A 191 -0.09 5.34 13.76
CA GLU A 191 1.30 5.60 13.36
C GLU A 191 2.23 5.85 14.55
N LEU A 192 1.73 6.35 15.68
CA LEU A 192 2.53 6.57 16.89
C LEU A 192 3.08 5.26 17.43
N LEU A 193 2.27 4.20 17.46
CA LEU A 193 2.71 2.87 17.89
C LEU A 193 3.81 2.30 16.96
N VAL A 194 3.75 2.63 15.66
CA VAL A 194 4.81 2.23 14.71
C VAL A 194 6.09 3.00 14.98
N VAL A 195 6.01 4.31 15.22
CA VAL A 195 7.17 5.14 15.57
C VAL A 195 7.79 4.68 16.88
N GLU A 196 6.98 4.39 17.92
CA GLU A 196 7.44 3.84 19.19
C GLU A 196 8.13 2.48 19.02
N TYR A 197 7.59 1.59 18.16
CA TYR A 197 8.23 0.31 17.89
C TYR A 197 9.67 0.49 17.36
N TYR A 198 9.89 1.49 16.51
CA TYR A 198 11.20 1.76 15.94
C TYR A 198 12.07 2.69 16.79
N SER A 199 11.54 3.40 17.77
CA SER A 199 12.34 4.30 18.62
C SER A 199 13.49 3.59 19.36
N ARG A 200 13.29 2.29 19.66
CA ARG A 200 14.28 1.44 20.34
C ARG A 200 15.19 0.65 19.39
N LYS A 201 14.94 0.69 18.08
CA LYS A 201 15.63 -0.19 17.11
C LYS A 201 16.34 0.54 15.97
N VAL A 202 16.05 1.83 15.79
CA VAL A 202 16.54 2.61 14.62
C VAL A 202 17.00 4.00 15.05
#